data_241d984f43cbc0172eab91363b1b6bf6
#
_entry.id   241d984f43cbc0172eab91363b1b6bf6
#
_cell.length_a   1.000
_cell.length_b   1.000
_cell.length_c   1.000
_cell.angle_alpha   90.00
_cell.angle_beta   90.00
_cell.angle_gamma   90.00
#
_symmetry.space_group_name_H-M   'P 1'
#
loop_
_entity.id
_entity.type
_entity.pdbx_description
1 polymer ?
#
loop_
_entity_poly.entity_id
_entity_poly.type
_entity_poly.pdbx_seq_one_letter_code
_entity_poly.pdbx_strand_id
1 'polypeptide(L)'
;DLTAAFNPSGEDAKAVLPLLLNALYLLANSGKNLELIKCVFELRLLCVLGFSPVLDECASCGNVDALPFFSPQAGGAVCRSCSAPDACIITENTLDAMRYAKEASDKKAFSFTLPPSAIDAFARCTEKMCEAELSRHLSSLSYLKQMTGKL
;
A
#
# COMPACT_ATOMS: atom_id res chain seq x y z
N ASP A 1 -4.78 8.37 -11.79
CA ASP A 1 -3.49 8.76 -11.22
C ASP A 1 -3.63 8.91 -9.71
N LEU A 2 -3.02 7.99 -8.94
CA LEU A 2 -3.15 7.88 -7.48
C LEU A 2 -2.71 9.16 -6.75
N THR A 3 -1.61 9.77 -7.18
CA THR A 3 -1.08 10.99 -6.54
C THR A 3 -2.02 12.18 -6.69
N ALA A 4 -2.70 12.29 -7.83
CA ALA A 4 -3.69 13.35 -8.07
C ALA A 4 -4.98 13.10 -7.27
N ALA A 5 -5.37 11.85 -7.08
CA ALA A 5 -6.60 11.50 -6.37
C ALA A 5 -6.52 11.79 -4.86
N PHE A 6 -5.36 11.61 -4.24
CA PHE A 6 -5.16 11.89 -2.81
C PHE A 6 -4.83 13.36 -2.50
N ASN A 7 -4.54 14.19 -3.52
CA ASN A 7 -4.28 15.63 -3.39
C ASN A 7 -3.43 15.98 -2.14
N PRO A 8 -2.16 15.53 -2.07
CA PRO A 8 -1.34 15.65 -0.88
C PRO A 8 -1.17 17.12 -0.47
N SER A 9 -1.19 17.38 0.83
CA SER A 9 -0.90 18.70 1.39
C SER A 9 0.55 19.12 1.09
N GLY A 10 0.91 20.38 1.30
CA GLY A 10 2.23 20.90 0.91
C GLY A 10 3.42 20.16 1.52
N GLU A 11 3.28 19.53 2.71
CA GLU A 11 4.32 18.72 3.33
C GLU A 11 4.35 17.30 2.74
N ASP A 12 3.19 16.69 2.52
CA ASP A 12 3.09 15.36 1.88
C ASP A 12 3.62 15.41 0.45
N ALA A 13 3.39 16.49 -0.28
CA ALA A 13 3.93 16.70 -1.62
C ALA A 13 5.46 16.66 -1.66
N LYS A 14 6.13 17.18 -0.62
CA LYS A 14 7.60 17.14 -0.50
C LYS A 14 8.12 15.71 -0.31
N ALA A 15 7.36 14.85 0.36
CA ALA A 15 7.73 13.45 0.55
C ALA A 15 7.36 12.57 -0.66
N VAL A 16 6.24 12.85 -1.32
CA VAL A 16 5.76 12.10 -2.49
C VAL A 16 6.63 12.33 -3.73
N LEU A 17 7.11 13.56 -3.95
CA LEU A 17 7.87 13.89 -5.16
C LEU A 17 9.18 13.09 -5.30
N PRO A 18 10.06 12.97 -4.30
CA PRO A 18 11.26 12.13 -4.38
C PRO A 18 10.93 10.65 -4.63
N LEU A 19 9.89 10.13 -3.99
CA LEU A 19 9.42 8.76 -4.18
C LEU A 19 8.98 8.52 -5.64
N LEU A 20 8.20 9.42 -6.21
CA LEU A 20 7.73 9.36 -7.58
C LEU A 20 8.89 9.43 -8.58
N LEU A 21 9.81 10.39 -8.40
CA LEU A 21 10.97 10.56 -9.27
C LEU A 21 11.87 9.32 -9.24
N ASN A 22 12.08 8.71 -8.07
CA ASN A 22 12.85 7.49 -7.94
C ASN A 22 12.17 6.31 -8.65
N ALA A 23 10.88 6.13 -8.48
CA ALA A 23 10.12 5.09 -9.18
C ALA A 23 10.19 5.26 -10.70
N LEU A 24 10.00 6.47 -11.22
CA LEU A 24 10.10 6.78 -12.66
C LEU A 24 11.51 6.53 -13.19
N TYR A 25 12.55 6.91 -12.45
CA TYR A 25 13.93 6.63 -12.81
C TYR A 25 14.20 5.13 -12.93
N LEU A 26 13.72 4.34 -11.97
CA LEU A 26 13.87 2.88 -11.99
C LEU A 26 13.10 2.24 -13.13
N LEU A 27 11.89 2.70 -13.43
CA LEU A 27 11.11 2.25 -14.59
C LEU A 27 11.86 2.46 -15.91
N ALA A 28 12.55 3.60 -16.04
CA ALA A 28 13.27 3.94 -17.26
C ALA A 28 14.64 3.26 -17.41
N ASN A 29 15.34 2.95 -16.30
CA ASN A 29 16.76 2.66 -16.34
C ASN A 29 17.20 1.35 -15.67
N SER A 30 16.34 0.68 -14.87
CA SER A 30 16.85 -0.41 -14.01
C SER A 30 16.68 -1.81 -14.56
N GLY A 31 15.85 -2.03 -15.57
CA GLY A 31 15.49 -3.38 -16.03
C GLY A 31 14.78 -4.25 -14.96
N LYS A 32 14.38 -3.67 -13.82
CA LYS A 32 13.64 -4.35 -12.75
C LYS A 32 12.22 -4.68 -13.18
N ASN A 33 11.61 -5.63 -12.50
CA ASN A 33 10.21 -5.98 -12.72
C ASN A 33 9.31 -4.75 -12.46
N LEU A 34 8.52 -4.38 -13.46
CA LEU A 34 7.66 -3.18 -13.44
C LEU A 34 6.58 -3.28 -12.36
N GLU A 35 6.02 -4.48 -12.16
CA GLU A 35 5.01 -4.76 -11.15
C GLU A 35 5.57 -4.58 -9.73
N LEU A 36 6.83 -5.01 -9.51
CA LEU A 36 7.51 -4.82 -8.24
C LEU A 36 7.72 -3.32 -7.95
N ILE A 37 8.16 -2.55 -8.94
CA ILE A 37 8.31 -1.09 -8.76
C ILE A 37 6.96 -0.45 -8.42
N LYS A 38 5.90 -0.84 -9.13
CA LYS A 38 4.54 -0.34 -8.92
C LYS A 38 4.06 -0.62 -7.48
N CYS A 39 4.07 -1.88 -7.04
CA CYS A 39 3.53 -2.24 -5.73
C CYS A 39 4.34 -1.63 -4.57
N VAL A 40 5.66 -1.52 -4.68
CA VAL A 40 6.49 -0.82 -3.70
C VAL A 40 6.15 0.69 -3.67
N PHE A 41 5.98 1.30 -4.83
CA PHE A 41 5.57 2.71 -4.91
C PHE A 41 4.19 2.94 -4.27
N GLU A 42 3.20 2.11 -4.57
CA GLU A 42 1.85 2.19 -3.98
C GLU A 42 1.89 2.06 -2.45
N LEU A 43 2.62 1.07 -1.93
CA LEU A 43 2.78 0.89 -0.49
C LEU A 43 3.41 2.12 0.19
N ARG A 44 4.49 2.63 -0.38
CA ARG A 44 5.20 3.81 0.14
C ARG A 44 4.32 5.06 0.08
N LEU A 45 3.59 5.24 -1.01
CA LEU A 45 2.64 6.33 -1.17
C LEU A 45 1.57 6.29 -0.08
N LEU A 46 0.97 5.12 0.18
CA LEU A 46 0.01 4.93 1.26
C LEU A 46 0.62 5.28 2.63
N CYS A 47 1.86 4.86 2.90
CA CYS A 47 2.56 5.19 4.14
C CYS A 47 2.77 6.71 4.30
N VAL A 48 3.20 7.41 3.25
CA VAL A 48 3.41 8.86 3.26
C VAL A 48 2.09 9.61 3.49
N LEU A 49 1.00 9.10 2.94
CA LEU A 49 -0.35 9.68 3.09
C LEU A 49 -1.02 9.32 4.43
N GLY A 50 -0.33 8.60 5.33
CA GLY A 50 -0.87 8.24 6.64
C GLY A 50 -1.66 6.93 6.69
N PHE A 51 -1.73 6.19 5.57
CA PHE A 51 -2.44 4.90 5.46
C PHE A 51 -1.46 3.71 5.57
N SER A 52 -0.51 3.78 6.50
CA SER A 52 0.50 2.74 6.68
C SER A 52 -0.13 1.43 7.16
N PRO A 53 0.04 0.30 6.45
CA PRO A 53 -0.53 -0.97 6.88
C PRO A 53 0.17 -1.54 8.13
N VAL A 54 -0.61 -2.24 8.96
CA VAL A 54 -0.10 -3.05 10.07
C VAL A 54 0.41 -4.38 9.49
N LEU A 55 1.70 -4.68 9.68
CA LEU A 55 2.35 -5.86 9.07
C LEU A 55 3.01 -6.79 10.09
N ASP A 56 3.21 -6.34 11.33
CA ASP A 56 3.97 -7.07 12.36
C ASP A 56 3.09 -7.90 13.28
N GLU A 57 1.80 -7.58 13.30
CA GLU A 57 0.77 -8.26 14.08
C GLU A 57 -0.54 -8.30 13.29
N CYS A 58 -1.49 -9.09 13.73
CA CYS A 58 -2.82 -9.11 13.16
C CYS A 58 -3.52 -7.76 13.37
N ALA A 59 -3.85 -7.06 12.30
CA ALA A 59 -4.49 -5.74 12.34
C ALA A 59 -5.86 -5.75 13.07
N SER A 60 -6.48 -6.92 13.26
CA SER A 60 -7.77 -7.04 13.93
C SER A 60 -7.68 -7.46 15.40
N CYS A 61 -6.75 -8.36 15.78
CA CYS A 61 -6.68 -8.91 17.14
C CYS A 61 -5.33 -8.82 17.83
N GLY A 62 -4.30 -8.28 17.15
CA GLY A 62 -2.95 -8.11 17.72
C GLY A 62 -2.13 -9.40 17.84
N ASN A 63 -2.63 -10.55 17.32
CA ASN A 63 -1.86 -11.80 17.31
C ASN A 63 -0.62 -11.65 16.42
N VAL A 64 0.54 -12.07 16.91
CA VAL A 64 1.83 -11.99 16.23
C VAL A 64 2.24 -13.30 15.52
N ASP A 65 1.46 -14.37 15.68
CA ASP A 65 1.71 -15.64 15.00
C ASP A 65 1.53 -15.52 13.48
N ALA A 66 1.35 -16.64 12.78
CA ALA A 66 1.22 -16.66 11.33
C ALA A 66 0.14 -15.69 10.80
N LEU A 67 0.53 -14.82 9.88
CA LEU A 67 -0.31 -13.81 9.22
C LEU A 67 -0.46 -14.11 7.72
N PRO A 68 -1.19 -15.18 7.36
CA PRO A 68 -1.25 -15.66 5.97
C PRO A 68 -2.20 -14.87 5.06
N PHE A 69 -2.82 -13.82 5.57
CA PHE A 69 -3.76 -12.99 4.82
C PHE A 69 -3.46 -11.51 5.00
N PHE A 70 -3.87 -10.72 4.02
CA PHE A 70 -3.87 -9.26 4.09
C PHE A 70 -5.29 -8.76 3.82
N SER A 71 -5.83 -7.97 4.74
CA SER A 71 -7.14 -7.35 4.61
C SER A 71 -7.02 -5.84 4.46
N PRO A 72 -7.40 -5.28 3.30
CA PRO A 72 -7.47 -3.82 3.11
C PRO A 72 -8.45 -3.14 4.07
N GLN A 73 -9.53 -3.84 4.43
CA GLN A 73 -10.55 -3.34 5.37
C GLN A 73 -10.01 -3.23 6.79
N ALA A 74 -9.21 -4.22 7.23
CA ALA A 74 -8.55 -4.18 8.52
C ALA A 74 -7.30 -3.27 8.51
N GLY A 75 -6.83 -2.85 7.34
CA GLY A 75 -5.66 -2.00 7.16
C GLY A 75 -4.33 -2.74 7.37
N GLY A 76 -4.24 -4.04 7.08
CA GLY A 76 -3.00 -4.77 7.24
C GLY A 76 -3.09 -6.29 7.19
N ALA A 77 -2.03 -6.95 7.67
CA ALA A 77 -1.96 -8.40 7.78
C ALA A 77 -2.93 -8.92 8.84
N VAL A 78 -3.54 -10.07 8.58
CA VAL A 78 -4.49 -10.70 9.52
C VAL A 78 -4.23 -12.19 9.67
N CYS A 79 -4.48 -12.71 10.87
CA CYS A 79 -4.42 -14.13 11.15
C CYS A 79 -5.61 -14.87 10.52
N ARG A 80 -5.54 -16.20 10.50
CA ARG A 80 -6.58 -17.06 9.92
C ARG A 80 -7.96 -16.84 10.55
N SER A 81 -8.02 -16.60 11.85
CA SER A 81 -9.28 -16.39 12.59
C SER A 81 -9.95 -15.05 12.29
N CYS A 82 -9.18 -14.06 11.85
CA CYS A 82 -9.66 -12.70 11.52
C CYS A 82 -9.79 -12.46 10.00
N SER A 83 -9.50 -13.47 9.19
CA SER A 83 -9.57 -13.36 7.73
C SER A 83 -11.01 -13.19 7.27
N ALA A 84 -11.24 -12.19 6.39
CA ALA A 84 -12.50 -11.95 5.71
C ALA A 84 -12.47 -12.49 4.27
N PRO A 85 -13.62 -12.69 3.60
CA PRO A 85 -13.68 -13.25 2.23
C PRO A 85 -12.92 -12.44 1.17
N ASP A 86 -12.73 -11.14 1.39
CA ASP A 86 -12.03 -10.21 0.50
C ASP A 86 -10.51 -10.17 0.73
N ALA A 87 -10.03 -10.83 1.80
CA ALA A 87 -8.62 -10.83 2.15
C ALA A 87 -7.76 -11.50 1.06
N CYS A 88 -6.59 -10.92 0.81
CA CYS A 88 -5.58 -11.50 -0.07
C CYS A 88 -4.77 -12.56 0.66
N ILE A 89 -4.57 -13.73 0.04
CA ILE A 89 -3.60 -14.71 0.56
C ILE A 89 -2.20 -14.17 0.27
N ILE A 90 -1.37 -14.17 1.30
CA ILE A 90 0.04 -13.77 1.22
C ILE A 90 0.95 -14.86 1.78
N THR A 91 2.18 -14.92 1.28
CA THR A 91 3.24 -15.77 1.82
C THR A 91 4.11 -14.97 2.79
N GLU A 92 4.89 -15.65 3.60
CA GLU A 92 5.88 -15.01 4.48
C GLU A 92 6.85 -14.13 3.67
N ASN A 93 7.34 -14.60 2.52
CA ASN A 93 8.19 -13.80 1.63
C ASN A 93 7.49 -12.50 1.16
N THR A 94 6.20 -12.56 0.89
CA THR A 94 5.42 -11.36 0.52
C THR A 94 5.32 -10.40 1.69
N LEU A 95 5.01 -10.90 2.88
CA LEU A 95 4.89 -10.10 4.10
C LEU A 95 6.21 -9.44 4.48
N ASP A 96 7.33 -10.18 4.43
CA ASP A 96 8.66 -9.65 4.72
C ASP A 96 9.10 -8.59 3.71
N ALA A 97 8.76 -8.78 2.43
CA ALA A 97 9.02 -7.78 1.41
C ALA A 97 8.21 -6.49 1.64
N MET A 98 6.95 -6.61 2.07
CA MET A 98 6.12 -5.46 2.43
C MET A 98 6.68 -4.72 3.65
N ARG A 99 7.12 -5.44 4.69
CA ARG A 99 7.80 -4.86 5.86
C ARG A 99 9.06 -4.11 5.44
N TYR A 100 9.91 -4.78 4.66
CA TYR A 100 11.15 -4.16 4.17
C TYR A 100 10.86 -2.90 3.34
N ALA A 101 9.95 -2.98 2.39
CA ALA A 101 9.58 -1.84 1.54
C ALA A 101 9.00 -0.67 2.34
N LYS A 102 8.25 -0.96 3.42
CA LYS A 102 7.69 0.04 4.33
C LYS A 102 8.77 0.78 5.11
N GLU A 103 9.78 0.07 5.65
CA GLU A 103 10.77 0.60 6.60
C GLU A 103 12.04 1.12 5.94
N ALA A 104 12.41 0.57 4.79
CA ALA A 104 13.64 0.94 4.09
C ALA A 104 13.65 2.42 3.68
N SER A 105 14.83 3.02 3.59
CA SER A 105 14.98 4.35 2.97
C SER A 105 14.55 4.33 1.51
N ASP A 106 14.14 5.47 0.96
CA ASP A 106 13.64 5.58 -0.43
C ASP A 106 14.59 4.97 -1.47
N LYS A 107 15.90 5.09 -1.25
CA LYS A 107 16.92 4.50 -2.14
C LYS A 107 16.97 2.97 -2.07
N LYS A 108 16.63 2.38 -0.91
CA LYS A 108 16.72 0.93 -0.66
C LYS A 108 15.38 0.22 -0.83
N ALA A 109 14.26 0.92 -0.74
CA ALA A 109 12.93 0.33 -0.78
C ALA A 109 12.67 -0.55 -2.01
N PHE A 110 13.38 -0.32 -3.10
CA PHE A 110 13.29 -1.07 -4.35
C PHE A 110 14.47 -2.05 -4.57
N SER A 111 15.33 -2.29 -3.59
CA SER A 111 16.61 -3.01 -3.79
C SER A 111 16.52 -4.52 -3.60
N PHE A 112 15.34 -5.10 -3.60
CA PHE A 112 15.12 -6.54 -3.46
C PHE A 112 14.48 -7.16 -4.71
N THR A 113 14.44 -8.49 -4.73
CA THR A 113 13.77 -9.28 -5.76
C THR A 113 12.83 -10.29 -5.10
N LEU A 114 11.75 -10.64 -5.78
CA LEU A 114 10.76 -11.61 -5.33
C LEU A 114 10.42 -12.59 -6.45
N PRO A 115 9.98 -13.81 -6.11
CA PRO A 115 9.34 -14.70 -7.07
C PRO A 115 8.08 -14.05 -7.67
N PRO A 116 7.72 -14.34 -8.94
CA PRO A 116 6.55 -13.75 -9.59
C PRO A 116 5.26 -13.87 -8.77
N SER A 117 5.00 -15.03 -8.19
CA SER A 117 3.81 -15.25 -7.36
C SER A 117 3.74 -14.35 -6.10
N ALA A 118 4.90 -14.02 -5.53
CA ALA A 118 4.97 -13.11 -4.38
C ALA A 118 4.79 -11.65 -4.82
N ILE A 119 5.28 -11.29 -6.02
CA ILE A 119 5.03 -9.96 -6.62
C ILE A 119 3.53 -9.80 -6.89
N ASP A 120 2.88 -10.78 -7.51
CA ASP A 120 1.44 -10.77 -7.78
C ASP A 120 0.60 -10.64 -6.49
N ALA A 121 1.01 -11.32 -5.43
CA ALA A 121 0.34 -11.20 -4.13
C ALA A 121 0.53 -9.81 -3.53
N PHE A 122 1.74 -9.27 -3.57
CA PHE A 122 2.04 -7.92 -3.11
C PHE A 122 1.24 -6.86 -3.88
N ALA A 123 1.24 -6.94 -5.21
CA ALA A 123 0.49 -6.03 -6.08
C ALA A 123 -1.01 -6.04 -5.76
N ARG A 124 -1.62 -7.22 -5.63
CA ARG A 124 -3.04 -7.33 -5.23
C ARG A 124 -3.34 -6.69 -3.88
N CYS A 125 -2.43 -6.80 -2.90
CA CYS A 125 -2.62 -6.18 -1.59
C CYS A 125 -2.61 -4.66 -1.69
N THR A 126 -1.62 -4.08 -2.38
CA THR A 126 -1.49 -2.62 -2.51
C THR A 126 -2.60 -2.03 -3.37
N GLU A 127 -2.96 -2.66 -4.49
CA GLU A 127 -4.09 -2.23 -5.34
C GLU A 127 -5.40 -2.15 -4.56
N LYS A 128 -5.77 -3.24 -3.87
CA LYS A 128 -7.00 -3.26 -3.08
C LYS A 128 -6.98 -2.24 -1.93
N MET A 129 -5.82 -2.00 -1.34
CA MET A 129 -5.69 -0.98 -0.29
C MET A 129 -5.85 0.43 -0.87
N CYS A 130 -5.24 0.70 -2.01
CA CYS A 130 -5.43 1.97 -2.74
C CYS A 130 -6.90 2.19 -3.12
N GLU A 131 -7.57 1.16 -3.63
CA GLU A 131 -9.01 1.23 -3.97
C GLU A 131 -9.88 1.49 -2.74
N ALA A 132 -9.60 0.81 -1.61
CA ALA A 132 -10.35 0.99 -0.37
C ALA A 132 -10.19 2.42 0.17
N GLU A 133 -8.98 2.96 0.20
CA GLU A 133 -8.73 4.32 0.68
C GLU A 133 -9.32 5.39 -0.27
N LEU A 134 -9.20 5.18 -1.57
CA LEU A 134 -9.80 6.07 -2.57
C LEU A 134 -11.33 6.11 -2.43
N SER A 135 -11.96 4.96 -2.28
CA SER A 135 -13.41 4.84 -2.09
C SER A 135 -13.89 5.54 -0.81
N ARG A 136 -13.15 5.40 0.30
CA ARG A 136 -13.45 6.11 1.55
C ARG A 136 -13.35 7.63 1.37
N HIS A 137 -12.30 8.11 0.70
CA HIS A 137 -12.08 9.53 0.47
C HIS A 137 -13.18 10.15 -0.40
N LEU A 138 -13.56 9.48 -1.50
CA LEU A 138 -14.65 9.91 -2.39
C LEU A 138 -16.01 9.91 -1.68
N SER A 139 -16.28 8.91 -0.84
CA SER A 139 -17.50 8.84 -0.04
C SER A 139 -17.59 9.99 0.97
N SER A 140 -16.49 10.31 1.63
CA SER A 140 -16.42 11.44 2.57
C SER A 140 -16.65 12.78 1.87
N LEU A 141 -16.09 12.97 0.68
CA LEU A 141 -16.30 14.19 -0.14
C LEU A 141 -17.74 14.32 -0.60
N SER A 142 -18.39 13.23 -1.03
CA SER A 142 -19.79 13.25 -1.44
C SER A 142 -20.72 13.60 -0.27
N TYR A 143 -20.45 13.04 0.91
CA TYR A 143 -21.18 13.36 2.14
C TYR A 143 -21.02 14.82 2.53
N LEU A 144 -19.80 15.37 2.51
CA LEU A 144 -19.56 16.78 2.79
C LEU A 144 -20.29 17.70 1.81
N LYS A 145 -20.31 17.38 0.51
CA LYS A 145 -21.06 18.13 -0.49
C LYS A 145 -22.57 18.13 -0.20
N GLN A 146 -23.13 17.00 0.22
CA GLN A 146 -24.54 16.91 0.63
C GLN A 146 -24.84 17.78 1.86
N MET A 147 -23.95 17.79 2.85
CA MET A 147 -24.12 18.56 4.09
C MET A 147 -23.96 20.06 3.89
N THR A 148 -23.09 20.49 2.98
CA THR A 148 -22.81 21.93 2.72
C THR A 148 -23.73 22.57 1.69
N GLY A 149 -24.62 21.80 1.05
CA GLY A 149 -25.55 22.32 0.07
C GLY A 149 -24.92 22.99 -1.16
N LYS A 150 -23.63 22.75 -1.41
CA LYS A 150 -22.93 23.21 -2.60
C LYS A 150 -22.90 22.09 -3.64
N LEU A 151 -23.73 22.24 -4.63
CA LEU A 151 -23.62 21.58 -5.93
C LEU A 151 -22.38 22.06 -6.67
#